data_c50593ed17d1765d610b52632d979cd5
#
_entry.id   c50593ed17d1765d610b52632d979cd5
#
_cell.length_a   1.000
_cell.length_b   1.000
_cell.length_c   1.000
_cell.angle_alpha   90.00
_cell.angle_beta   90.00
_cell.angle_gamma   90.00
#
_symmetry.space_group_name_H-M   'P 1'
#
loop_
_entity.id
_entity.type
_entity.pdbx_description
1 polymer ?
#
loop_
_entity_poly.entity_id
_entity_poly.type
_entity_poly.pdbx_seq_one_letter_code
_entity_poly.pdbx_strand_id
1 'polypeptide(L)'
;IKGSYFLIFFLIFILFAGFHELFSSFKRGIIIFFLSLILILSLFSIYYLRVSSEDSVLVLYLVIAISISSDIGGYVFGKIFKWKKLTKISPKKTISGVFGSYFFSVICLVVFLKIWTRDFTDLLPAFINIRSFLVAIIFSTVAQFGDLTISYFKRLEKIKDTGKILPGHGGIFDRIDGLMFVVILASLL
;
A
#
# COMPACT_ATOMS: atom_id res chain seq x y z
N ILE A 1 -4.51 -15.44 20.25
CA ILE A 1 -5.64 -14.62 20.78
C ILE A 1 -5.15 -13.37 21.52
N LYS A 2 -4.03 -13.38 22.27
CA LYS A 2 -3.57 -12.23 23.07
C LYS A 2 -3.23 -10.92 22.29
N GLY A 3 -3.05 -10.98 20.99
CA GLY A 3 -2.75 -9.78 20.18
C GLY A 3 -3.97 -9.12 19.51
N SER A 4 -5.13 -9.75 19.52
CA SER A 4 -6.30 -9.28 18.75
C SER A 4 -6.92 -8.00 19.31
N TYR A 5 -6.96 -7.83 20.64
CA TYR A 5 -7.53 -6.63 21.26
C TYR A 5 -6.73 -5.36 20.94
N PHE A 6 -5.39 -5.44 20.97
CA PHE A 6 -4.53 -4.33 20.61
C PHE A 6 -4.70 -3.93 19.14
N LEU A 7 -4.79 -4.93 18.26
CA LEU A 7 -5.05 -4.68 16.84
C LEU A 7 -6.41 -4.01 16.64
N ILE A 8 -7.48 -4.52 17.27
CA ILE A 8 -8.81 -3.93 17.15
C ILE A 8 -8.79 -2.47 17.62
N PHE A 9 -8.18 -2.18 18.75
CA PHE A 9 -8.03 -0.81 19.25
C PHE A 9 -7.29 0.07 18.24
N PHE A 10 -6.19 -0.42 17.66
CA PHE A 10 -5.42 0.28 16.65
C PHE A 10 -6.22 0.54 15.37
N LEU A 11 -6.99 -0.46 14.88
CA LEU A 11 -7.84 -0.30 13.70
C LEU A 11 -8.96 0.70 13.94
N ILE A 12 -9.57 0.68 15.13
CA ILE A 12 -10.58 1.68 15.55
C ILE A 12 -9.95 3.08 15.56
N PHE A 13 -8.76 3.23 16.11
CA PHE A 13 -8.06 4.51 16.09
C PHE A 13 -7.82 5.02 14.66
N ILE A 14 -7.33 4.15 13.75
CA ILE A 14 -7.14 4.53 12.33
C ILE A 14 -8.47 4.89 11.68
N LEU A 15 -9.56 4.17 12.00
CA LEU A 15 -10.89 4.45 11.46
C LEU A 15 -11.35 5.87 11.86
N PHE A 16 -11.29 6.21 13.14
CA PHE A 16 -11.70 7.54 13.62
C PHE A 16 -10.80 8.66 13.06
N ALA A 17 -9.49 8.45 13.07
CA ALA A 17 -8.55 9.42 12.53
C ALA A 17 -8.74 9.61 11.01
N GLY A 18 -8.96 8.53 10.26
CA GLY A 18 -9.25 8.57 8.84
C GLY A 18 -10.56 9.29 8.54
N PHE A 19 -11.65 9.01 9.26
CA PHE A 19 -12.90 9.76 9.11
C PHE A 19 -12.73 11.25 9.42
N HIS A 20 -12.04 11.58 10.51
CA HIS A 20 -11.76 12.98 10.84
C HIS A 20 -11.02 13.68 9.68
N GLU A 21 -10.02 13.04 9.07
CA GLU A 21 -9.32 13.60 7.89
C GLU A 21 -10.25 13.75 6.69
N LEU A 22 -11.07 12.76 6.40
CA LEU A 22 -12.00 12.82 5.26
C LEU A 22 -12.97 13.98 5.39
N PHE A 23 -13.63 14.11 6.53
CA PHE A 23 -14.62 15.15 6.74
C PHE A 23 -14.01 16.56 6.89
N SER A 24 -12.76 16.67 7.34
CA SER A 24 -12.09 17.96 7.46
C SER A 24 -11.49 18.47 6.14
N SER A 25 -11.09 17.56 5.24
CA SER A 25 -10.31 17.91 4.05
C SER A 25 -11.09 17.87 2.75
N PHE A 26 -12.08 16.99 2.63
CA PHE A 26 -12.89 16.82 1.44
C PHE A 26 -14.26 17.47 1.60
N LYS A 27 -14.75 18.11 0.53
CA LYS A 27 -16.05 18.81 0.51
C LYS A 27 -17.11 18.05 -0.28
N ARG A 28 -16.69 17.24 -1.27
CA ARG A 28 -17.60 16.52 -2.14
C ARG A 28 -18.06 15.21 -1.48
N GLY A 29 -19.36 15.13 -1.16
CA GLY A 29 -19.93 13.96 -0.47
C GLY A 29 -19.65 12.64 -1.18
N ILE A 30 -19.63 12.62 -2.51
CA ILE A 30 -19.34 11.41 -3.31
C ILE A 30 -17.89 10.92 -3.08
N ILE A 31 -16.92 11.83 -2.97
CA ILE A 31 -15.51 11.47 -2.69
C ILE A 31 -15.39 10.94 -1.27
N ILE A 32 -16.02 11.61 -0.31
CA ILE A 32 -16.07 11.16 1.09
C ILE A 32 -16.66 9.76 1.17
N PHE A 33 -17.76 9.50 0.48
CA PHE A 33 -18.40 8.17 0.45
C PHE A 33 -17.45 7.10 -0.09
N PHE A 34 -16.83 7.30 -1.25
CA PHE A 34 -15.90 6.32 -1.82
C PHE A 34 -14.68 6.08 -0.97
N LEU A 35 -14.05 7.13 -0.44
CA LEU A 35 -12.87 7.00 0.41
C LEU A 35 -13.22 6.35 1.76
N SER A 36 -14.40 6.63 2.33
CA SER A 36 -14.89 5.97 3.53
C SER A 36 -15.11 4.47 3.30
N LEU A 37 -15.69 4.10 2.16
CA LEU A 37 -15.89 2.70 1.79
C LEU A 37 -14.55 1.96 1.67
N ILE A 38 -13.58 2.55 0.96
CA ILE A 38 -12.23 1.96 0.81
C ILE A 38 -11.55 1.83 2.18
N LEU A 39 -11.66 2.82 3.06
CA LEU A 39 -11.10 2.76 4.40
C LEU A 39 -11.70 1.60 5.20
N ILE A 40 -13.03 1.50 5.26
CA ILE A 40 -13.72 0.44 5.99
C ILE A 40 -13.33 -0.94 5.44
N LEU A 41 -13.37 -1.11 4.12
CA LEU A 41 -13.00 -2.38 3.49
C LEU A 41 -11.53 -2.75 3.77
N SER A 42 -10.62 -1.80 3.72
CA SER A 42 -9.20 -2.07 4.00
C SER A 42 -8.95 -2.48 5.45
N LEU A 43 -9.59 -1.81 6.41
CA LEU A 43 -9.46 -2.16 7.83
C LEU A 43 -10.11 -3.52 8.14
N PHE A 44 -11.26 -3.81 7.52
CA PHE A 44 -11.87 -5.14 7.58
C PHE A 44 -10.96 -6.21 6.99
N SER A 45 -10.34 -5.96 5.83
CA SER A 45 -9.40 -6.88 5.20
C SER A 45 -8.17 -7.15 6.07
N ILE A 46 -7.61 -6.12 6.71
CA ILE A 46 -6.50 -6.29 7.67
C ILE A 46 -6.93 -7.18 8.84
N TYR A 47 -8.11 -6.93 9.41
CA TYR A 47 -8.63 -7.74 10.51
C TYR A 47 -8.86 -9.19 10.07
N TYR A 48 -9.51 -9.39 8.90
CA TYR A 48 -9.78 -10.70 8.32
C TYR A 48 -8.49 -11.50 8.10
N LEU A 49 -7.51 -10.93 7.40
CA LEU A 49 -6.21 -11.58 7.16
C LEU A 49 -5.46 -11.91 8.46
N ARG A 50 -5.64 -11.10 9.51
CA ARG A 50 -4.99 -11.35 10.80
C ARG A 50 -5.63 -12.49 11.59
N VAL A 51 -6.92 -12.74 11.44
CA VAL A 51 -7.68 -13.67 12.28
C VAL A 51 -7.95 -15.01 11.59
N SER A 52 -7.97 -15.06 10.26
CA SER A 52 -8.41 -16.22 9.48
C SER A 52 -7.50 -17.45 9.66
N SER A 53 -6.20 -17.31 9.42
CA SER A 53 -5.22 -18.40 9.51
C SER A 53 -3.80 -17.88 9.69
N GLU A 54 -2.85 -18.75 10.03
CA GLU A 54 -1.43 -18.39 10.08
C GLU A 54 -0.91 -17.98 8.70
N ASP A 55 -1.32 -18.67 7.64
CA ASP A 55 -0.96 -18.32 6.27
C ASP A 55 -1.50 -16.95 5.85
N SER A 56 -2.72 -16.62 6.26
CA SER A 56 -3.31 -15.28 6.00
C SER A 56 -2.54 -14.16 6.69
N VAL A 57 -2.02 -14.41 7.88
CA VAL A 57 -1.15 -13.46 8.58
C VAL A 57 0.14 -13.22 7.81
N LEU A 58 0.69 -14.26 7.20
CA LEU A 58 1.88 -14.14 6.36
C LEU A 58 1.60 -13.30 5.12
N VAL A 59 0.46 -13.55 4.47
CA VAL A 59 0.02 -12.74 3.33
C VAL A 59 -0.10 -11.28 3.74
N LEU A 60 -0.65 -10.98 4.92
CA LEU A 60 -0.73 -9.61 5.43
C LEU A 60 0.66 -8.97 5.58
N TYR A 61 1.63 -9.66 6.20
CA TYR A 61 2.99 -9.12 6.32
C TYR A 61 3.67 -8.96 4.96
N LEU A 62 3.47 -9.89 4.05
CA LEU A 62 4.01 -9.84 2.71
C LEU A 62 3.49 -8.62 1.93
N VAL A 63 2.18 -8.37 1.94
CA VAL A 63 1.60 -7.23 1.20
C VAL A 63 2.02 -5.88 1.77
N ILE A 64 2.17 -5.78 3.10
CA ILE A 64 2.74 -4.58 3.74
C ILE A 64 4.18 -4.37 3.27
N ALA A 65 5.00 -5.42 3.30
CA ALA A 65 6.39 -5.35 2.86
C ALA A 65 6.52 -4.98 1.37
N ILE A 66 5.69 -5.56 0.50
CA ILE A 66 5.67 -5.24 -0.94
C ILE A 66 5.25 -3.78 -1.15
N SER A 67 4.21 -3.27 -0.46
CA SER A 67 3.78 -1.89 -0.58
C SER A 67 4.91 -0.92 -0.22
N ILE A 68 5.56 -1.12 0.92
CA ILE A 68 6.68 -0.29 1.36
C ILE A 68 7.85 -0.36 0.36
N SER A 69 8.19 -1.56 -0.09
CA SER A 69 9.28 -1.77 -1.05
C SER A 69 8.99 -1.13 -2.41
N SER A 70 7.73 -1.20 -2.86
CA SER A 70 7.26 -0.54 -4.08
C SER A 70 7.47 0.98 -4.00
N ASP A 71 7.12 1.60 -2.88
CA ASP A 71 7.28 3.04 -2.68
C ASP A 71 8.75 3.45 -2.63
N ILE A 72 9.57 2.69 -1.91
CA ILE A 72 11.02 2.91 -1.84
C ILE A 72 11.65 2.79 -3.23
N GLY A 73 11.34 1.71 -3.96
CA GLY A 73 11.84 1.47 -5.31
C GLY A 73 11.43 2.58 -6.28
N GLY A 74 10.16 2.99 -6.20
CA GLY A 74 9.62 4.09 -6.99
C GLY A 74 10.33 5.42 -6.75
N TYR A 75 10.60 5.73 -5.48
CA TYR A 75 11.33 6.92 -5.10
C TYR A 75 12.80 6.88 -5.56
N VAL A 76 13.50 5.79 -5.28
CA VAL A 76 14.94 5.62 -5.59
C VAL A 76 15.19 5.71 -7.08
N PHE A 77 14.50 4.89 -7.88
CA PHE A 77 14.67 4.88 -9.33
C PHE A 77 14.16 6.16 -9.99
N GLY A 78 13.07 6.72 -9.47
CA GLY A 78 12.56 7.99 -9.95
C GLY A 78 13.54 9.14 -9.77
N LYS A 79 14.28 9.15 -8.65
CA LYS A 79 15.29 10.17 -8.34
C LYS A 79 16.59 9.97 -9.12
N ILE A 80 17.03 8.72 -9.32
CA ILE A 80 18.28 8.40 -10.02
C ILE A 80 18.13 8.64 -11.52
N PHE A 81 17.14 8.01 -12.16
CA PHE A 81 17.02 8.01 -13.62
C PHE A 81 16.25 9.21 -14.18
N LYS A 82 15.36 9.84 -13.40
CA LYS A 82 14.64 11.06 -13.77
C LYS A 82 13.94 11.01 -15.14
N TRP A 83 13.39 9.84 -15.52
CA TRP A 83 12.67 9.72 -16.78
C TRP A 83 11.40 10.57 -16.80
N LYS A 84 10.67 10.52 -17.92
CA LYS A 84 9.43 11.28 -18.10
C LYS A 84 8.46 11.07 -16.92
N LYS A 85 7.74 12.13 -16.56
CA LYS A 85 6.70 12.10 -15.56
C LYS A 85 5.60 11.11 -15.96
N LEU A 86 5.11 10.31 -15.02
CA LEU A 86 4.09 9.29 -15.26
C LEU A 86 2.73 9.93 -15.54
N THR A 87 2.33 10.92 -14.73
CA THR A 87 1.03 11.59 -14.84
C THR A 87 1.14 13.08 -14.48
N LYS A 88 0.15 13.86 -14.93
CA LYS A 88 -0.03 15.27 -14.50
C LYS A 88 -0.58 15.37 -13.06
N ILE A 89 -1.26 14.31 -12.58
CA ILE A 89 -1.90 14.24 -11.25
C ILE A 89 -0.85 14.20 -10.14
N SER A 90 0.19 13.40 -10.33
CA SER A 90 1.31 13.24 -9.41
C SER A 90 2.64 13.50 -10.13
N PRO A 91 3.08 14.78 -10.23
CA PRO A 91 4.25 15.16 -11.03
C PRO A 91 5.59 14.66 -10.47
N LYS A 92 5.59 14.10 -9.27
CA LYS A 92 6.77 13.46 -8.66
C LYS A 92 6.95 12.02 -9.12
N LYS A 93 5.90 11.35 -9.61
CA LYS A 93 5.99 9.98 -10.14
C LYS A 93 6.56 9.99 -11.56
N THR A 94 7.51 9.08 -11.80
CA THR A 94 8.20 8.92 -13.10
C THR A 94 8.02 7.50 -13.63
N ILE A 95 8.20 7.32 -14.93
CA ILE A 95 8.17 5.99 -15.56
C ILE A 95 9.29 5.11 -14.99
N SER A 96 10.50 5.67 -14.79
CA SER A 96 11.59 4.94 -14.12
C SER A 96 11.23 4.50 -12.71
N GLY A 97 10.44 5.31 -11.98
CA GLY A 97 9.92 4.94 -10.67
C GLY A 97 9.02 3.71 -10.71
N VAL A 98 8.16 3.58 -11.73
CA VAL A 98 7.32 2.37 -11.90
C VAL A 98 8.19 1.11 -12.05
N PHE A 99 9.23 1.16 -12.88
CA PHE A 99 10.17 0.04 -13.00
C PHE A 99 10.89 -0.26 -11.68
N GLY A 100 11.32 0.79 -10.97
CA GLY A 100 11.93 0.65 -9.65
C GLY A 100 11.00 0.01 -8.62
N SER A 101 9.71 0.38 -8.63
CA SER A 101 8.69 -0.24 -7.78
C SER A 101 8.58 -1.73 -8.03
N TYR A 102 8.49 -2.16 -9.28
CA TYR A 102 8.43 -3.59 -9.63
C TYR A 102 9.70 -4.33 -9.23
N PHE A 103 10.86 -3.77 -9.52
CA PHE A 103 12.15 -4.38 -9.19
C PHE A 103 12.30 -4.62 -7.68
N PHE A 104 12.00 -3.61 -6.86
CA PHE A 104 12.09 -3.73 -5.40
C PHE A 104 11.01 -4.66 -4.83
N SER A 105 9.81 -4.68 -5.41
CA SER A 105 8.74 -5.59 -5.00
C SER A 105 9.09 -7.05 -5.23
N VAL A 106 9.73 -7.37 -6.36
CA VAL A 106 10.20 -8.74 -6.65
C VAL A 106 11.30 -9.14 -5.68
N ILE A 107 12.29 -8.27 -5.44
CA ILE A 107 13.34 -8.53 -4.45
C ILE A 107 12.73 -8.77 -3.06
N CYS A 108 11.80 -7.90 -2.64
CA CYS A 108 11.13 -8.01 -1.35
C CYS A 108 10.42 -9.36 -1.21
N LEU A 109 9.64 -9.77 -2.22
CA LEU A 109 8.95 -11.05 -2.20
C LEU A 109 9.92 -12.22 -2.04
N VAL A 110 10.99 -12.25 -2.83
CA VAL A 110 11.98 -13.33 -2.77
C VAL A 110 12.66 -13.38 -1.41
N VAL A 111 13.10 -12.25 -0.90
CA VAL A 111 13.73 -12.15 0.43
C VAL A 111 12.74 -12.60 1.52
N PHE A 112 11.49 -12.15 1.45
CA PHE A 112 10.45 -12.52 2.41
C PHE A 112 10.22 -14.04 2.42
N LEU A 113 10.07 -14.66 1.25
CA LEU A 113 9.89 -16.11 1.14
C LEU A 113 11.08 -16.89 1.70
N LYS A 114 12.31 -16.43 1.44
CA LYS A 114 13.52 -17.09 1.95
C LYS A 114 13.66 -16.99 3.47
N ILE A 115 13.37 -15.83 4.03
CA ILE A 115 13.35 -15.66 5.49
C ILE A 115 12.30 -16.58 6.12
N TRP A 116 11.16 -16.71 5.48
CA TRP A 116 10.07 -17.54 5.98
C TRP A 116 10.39 -19.04 5.92
N THR A 117 10.83 -19.53 4.77
CA THR A 117 11.17 -20.95 4.59
C THR A 117 12.47 -21.35 5.30
N ARG A 118 13.26 -20.36 5.75
CA ARG A 118 14.63 -20.55 6.29
C ARG A 118 15.57 -21.28 5.35
N ASP A 119 15.22 -21.31 4.06
CA ASP A 119 16.00 -21.95 3.03
C ASP A 119 16.70 -20.90 2.17
N PHE A 120 18.00 -20.73 2.39
CA PHE A 120 18.85 -19.76 1.68
C PHE A 120 19.74 -20.41 0.62
N THR A 121 19.61 -21.72 0.41
CA THR A 121 20.52 -22.47 -0.48
C THR A 121 20.40 -22.04 -1.92
N ASP A 122 19.17 -21.73 -2.39
CA ASP A 122 18.93 -21.38 -3.78
C ASP A 122 18.03 -20.13 -3.91
N LEU A 123 18.65 -18.96 -4.10
CA LEU A 123 17.91 -17.73 -4.40
C LEU A 123 17.36 -17.72 -5.84
N LEU A 124 18.13 -18.26 -6.80
CA LEU A 124 17.78 -18.23 -8.22
C LEU A 124 16.42 -18.86 -8.56
N PRO A 125 16.06 -20.07 -8.07
CA PRO A 125 14.74 -20.65 -8.34
C PRO A 125 13.57 -19.81 -7.89
N ALA A 126 13.71 -19.07 -6.76
CA ALA A 126 12.67 -18.19 -6.27
C ALA A 126 12.46 -16.96 -7.17
N PHE A 127 13.54 -16.40 -7.75
CA PHE A 127 13.44 -15.32 -8.73
C PHE A 127 12.85 -15.78 -10.06
N ILE A 128 13.14 -17.02 -10.48
CA ILE A 128 12.69 -17.56 -11.77
C ILE A 128 11.24 -18.07 -11.71
N ASN A 129 10.68 -18.25 -10.51
CA ASN A 129 9.29 -18.67 -10.39
C ASN A 129 8.33 -17.58 -10.91
N ILE A 130 7.74 -17.86 -12.07
CA ILE A 130 6.81 -16.91 -12.73
C ILE A 130 5.64 -16.50 -11.83
N ARG A 131 5.15 -17.39 -10.96
CA ARG A 131 4.05 -17.07 -10.03
C ARG A 131 4.47 -16.01 -9.04
N SER A 132 5.64 -16.16 -8.41
CA SER A 132 6.18 -15.19 -7.46
C SER A 132 6.38 -13.83 -8.12
N PHE A 133 6.93 -13.82 -9.33
CA PHE A 133 7.10 -12.60 -10.12
C PHE A 133 5.76 -11.89 -10.41
N LEU A 134 4.77 -12.65 -10.87
CA LEU A 134 3.43 -12.09 -11.16
C LEU A 134 2.75 -11.54 -9.91
N VAL A 135 2.84 -12.24 -8.77
CA VAL A 135 2.28 -11.78 -7.49
C VAL A 135 2.90 -10.43 -7.07
N ALA A 136 4.23 -10.31 -7.12
CA ALA A 136 4.91 -9.07 -6.77
C ALA A 136 4.50 -7.90 -7.68
N ILE A 137 4.40 -8.14 -9.00
CA ILE A 137 3.98 -7.13 -9.98
C ILE A 137 2.51 -6.72 -9.75
N ILE A 138 1.61 -7.67 -9.53
CA ILE A 138 0.19 -7.38 -9.30
C ILE A 138 0.04 -6.50 -8.05
N PHE A 139 0.61 -6.89 -6.92
CA PHE A 139 0.50 -6.11 -5.69
C PHE A 139 1.16 -4.73 -5.80
N SER A 140 2.35 -4.65 -6.43
CA SER A 140 3.00 -3.36 -6.69
C SER A 140 2.16 -2.46 -7.62
N THR A 141 1.53 -3.03 -8.66
CA THR A 141 0.64 -2.27 -9.55
C THR A 141 -0.57 -1.72 -8.81
N VAL A 142 -1.21 -2.55 -7.97
CA VAL A 142 -2.37 -2.14 -7.18
C VAL A 142 -1.99 -1.07 -6.15
N ALA A 143 -0.83 -1.19 -5.49
CA ALA A 143 -0.32 -0.15 -4.60
C ALA A 143 -0.14 1.19 -5.32
N GLN A 144 0.51 1.17 -6.48
CA GLN A 144 0.73 2.38 -7.29
C GLN A 144 -0.59 2.98 -7.79
N PHE A 145 -1.55 2.12 -8.18
CA PHE A 145 -2.88 2.56 -8.60
C PHE A 145 -3.65 3.20 -7.44
N GLY A 146 -3.58 2.62 -6.25
CA GLY A 146 -4.20 3.16 -5.03
C GLY A 146 -3.70 4.57 -4.71
N ASP A 147 -2.38 4.76 -4.65
CA ASP A 147 -1.78 6.08 -4.42
C ASP A 147 -2.18 7.09 -5.52
N LEU A 148 -2.20 6.67 -6.80
CA LEU A 148 -2.66 7.55 -7.88
C LEU A 148 -4.14 7.93 -7.74
N THR A 149 -4.99 6.99 -7.32
CA THR A 149 -6.43 7.21 -7.13
C THR A 149 -6.68 8.24 -6.01
N ILE A 150 -6.03 8.09 -4.87
CA ILE A 150 -6.16 9.04 -3.76
C ILE A 150 -5.54 10.38 -4.15
N SER A 151 -4.41 10.39 -4.84
CA SER A 151 -3.81 11.60 -5.38
C SER A 151 -4.76 12.33 -6.33
N TYR A 152 -5.50 11.61 -7.18
CA TYR A 152 -6.51 12.18 -8.07
C TYR A 152 -7.64 12.85 -7.28
N PHE A 153 -8.22 12.19 -6.28
CA PHE A 153 -9.26 12.78 -5.45
C PHE A 153 -8.78 14.04 -4.71
N LYS A 154 -7.55 14.04 -4.19
CA LYS A 154 -6.93 15.25 -3.61
C LYS A 154 -6.90 16.41 -4.60
N ARG A 155 -6.53 16.16 -5.86
CA ARG A 155 -6.50 17.23 -6.89
C ARG A 155 -7.88 17.74 -7.28
N LEU A 156 -8.91 16.88 -7.28
CA LEU A 156 -10.30 17.31 -7.51
C LEU A 156 -10.78 18.28 -6.43
N GLU A 157 -10.33 18.15 -5.20
CA GLU A 157 -10.61 19.07 -4.07
C GLU A 157 -9.61 20.22 -3.96
N LYS A 158 -8.65 20.31 -4.89
CA LYS A 158 -7.57 21.33 -4.90
C LYS A 158 -6.70 21.29 -3.62
N ILE A 159 -6.62 20.16 -2.97
CA ILE A 159 -5.73 19.92 -1.84
C ILE A 159 -4.51 19.09 -2.26
N LYS A 160 -3.47 19.11 -1.44
CA LYS A 160 -2.25 18.33 -1.66
C LYS A 160 -2.15 17.18 -0.67
N ASP A 161 -2.39 17.43 0.58
CA ASP A 161 -2.30 16.49 1.69
C ASP A 161 -3.68 16.34 2.34
N THR A 162 -4.02 15.15 2.84
CA THR A 162 -5.35 14.85 3.40
C THR A 162 -5.55 15.39 4.81
N GLY A 163 -4.48 15.79 5.49
CA GLY A 163 -4.56 16.29 6.84
C GLY A 163 -3.22 16.77 7.38
N LYS A 164 -3.22 17.11 8.68
CA LYS A 164 -2.03 17.54 9.44
C LYS A 164 -1.85 16.72 10.73
N ILE A 165 -2.50 15.55 10.82
CA ILE A 165 -2.46 14.71 12.03
C ILE A 165 -1.04 14.25 12.32
N LEU A 166 -0.26 13.97 11.28
CA LEU A 166 1.15 13.61 11.42
C LEU A 166 2.04 14.85 11.21
N PRO A 167 2.62 15.44 12.28
CA PRO A 167 3.45 16.63 12.15
C PRO A 167 4.58 16.44 11.12
N GLY A 168 4.64 17.34 10.11
CA GLY A 168 5.63 17.29 9.05
C GLY A 168 5.41 16.20 7.98
N HIS A 169 4.40 15.33 8.12
CA HIS A 169 4.20 14.18 7.25
C HIS A 169 2.83 14.10 6.57
N GLY A 170 1.93 15.07 6.81
CA GLY A 170 0.59 15.09 6.21
C GLY A 170 -0.44 14.28 7.01
N GLY A 171 -1.39 13.69 6.33
CA GLY A 171 -2.45 12.89 6.92
C GLY A 171 -2.13 11.39 7.02
N ILE A 172 -2.96 10.66 7.74
CA ILE A 172 -2.91 9.19 7.82
C ILE A 172 -3.23 8.59 6.45
N PHE A 173 -4.23 9.13 5.74
CA PHE A 173 -4.56 8.69 4.37
C PHE A 173 -3.39 8.81 3.41
N ASP A 174 -2.53 9.83 3.57
CA ASP A 174 -1.34 10.01 2.73
C ASP A 174 -0.25 8.95 2.98
N ARG A 175 -0.42 8.10 3.98
CA ARG A 175 0.54 7.04 4.37
C ARG A 175 0.05 5.64 4.06
N ILE A 176 -1.24 5.46 3.96
CA ILE A 176 -1.84 4.14 3.74
C ILE A 176 -2.54 4.04 2.38
N ASP A 177 -2.43 5.07 1.54
CA ASP A 177 -3.13 5.20 0.27
C ASP A 177 -2.94 3.99 -0.65
N GLY A 178 -1.72 3.58 -0.96
CA GLY A 178 -1.44 2.38 -1.73
C GLY A 178 -1.78 1.10 -0.98
N LEU A 179 -1.46 1.03 0.33
CA LEU A 179 -1.67 -0.15 1.15
C LEU A 179 -3.15 -0.55 1.24
N MET A 180 -4.07 0.43 1.36
CA MET A 180 -5.51 0.14 1.44
C MET A 180 -6.00 -0.73 0.28
N PHE A 181 -5.57 -0.45 -0.95
CA PHE A 181 -5.98 -1.21 -2.12
C PHE A 181 -5.36 -2.61 -2.15
N VAL A 182 -4.11 -2.72 -1.73
CA VAL A 182 -3.39 -4.00 -1.74
C VAL A 182 -3.96 -4.98 -0.72
N VAL A 183 -4.29 -4.52 0.50
CA VAL A 183 -4.87 -5.41 1.51
C VAL A 183 -6.28 -5.88 1.15
N ILE A 184 -7.06 -5.03 0.48
CA ILE A 184 -8.37 -5.44 -0.06
C ILE A 184 -8.19 -6.56 -1.08
N LEU A 185 -7.30 -6.37 -2.07
CA LEU A 185 -7.03 -7.41 -3.06
C LEU A 185 -6.54 -8.70 -2.39
N ALA A 186 -5.62 -8.61 -1.44
CA ALA A 186 -5.06 -9.76 -0.75
C ALA A 186 -6.10 -10.56 0.05
N SER A 187 -7.14 -9.90 0.56
CA SER A 187 -8.23 -10.58 1.28
C SER A 187 -9.24 -11.28 0.37
N LEU A 188 -9.19 -11.04 -0.93
CA LEU A 188 -10.05 -11.65 -1.94
C LEU A 188 -9.38 -12.87 -2.63
N LEU A 189 -8.08 -13.05 -2.46
CA LEU A 189 -7.28 -14.15 -3.02
C LEU A 189 -7.14 -15.30 -2.02
#